data_c13df7552f1144adf8cc3d88f258b0e2
#
_entry.id   c13df7552f1144adf8cc3d88f258b0e2
#
_cell.length_a   1.000
_cell.length_b   1.000
_cell.length_c   1.000
_cell.angle_alpha   90.00
_cell.angle_beta   90.00
_cell.angle_gamma   90.00
#
_symmetry.space_group_name_H-M   'P 1'
#
loop_
_entity.id
_entity.type
_entity.pdbx_description
1 polymer ?
#
loop_
_entity_poly.entity_id
_entity_poly.type
_entity_poly.pdbx_seq_one_letter_code
_entity_poly.pdbx_strand_id
1 'polypeptide(L)'
;SNIAARLQEGWLREYLIHPAGYRPGTLMPSFWPGGKSFNPTILGGDTDKQIAAIYKFAESANGEPEGFPQNRNGEFEVVPKDRPVVQRAFLDGVGVRAVLVGFPTGVHLAYDGDKGGPGLAWKGRFFDAYLTWFSRFPTFEKPIGEQVVAWPKPAGRFLGYRLDAKGNPTFLNEQGGVKVEETYEGIENGLRRTVTWAPTPDFAPTIHHPAGMAMDVKHHPEPGRRVFTYLWK
;
A
#
# COMPACT_ATOMS: atom_id res chain seq x y z
N SER A 1 -21.65 -16.73 10.80
CA SER A 1 -20.29 -17.06 11.28
C SER A 1 -20.27 -18.49 11.83
N ASN A 2 -19.28 -19.31 11.49
CA ASN A 2 -19.16 -20.68 12.03
C ASN A 2 -18.30 -20.73 13.30
N ILE A 3 -18.00 -19.59 13.91
CA ILE A 3 -17.10 -19.53 15.08
C ILE A 3 -17.72 -20.27 16.27
N ALA A 4 -18.95 -19.97 16.63
CA ALA A 4 -19.63 -20.61 17.75
C ALA A 4 -19.86 -22.12 17.57
N ALA A 5 -20.03 -22.57 16.33
CA ALA A 5 -20.14 -24.01 16.02
C ALA A 5 -18.78 -24.76 16.13
N ARG A 6 -17.67 -24.05 16.08
CA ARG A 6 -16.31 -24.63 16.08
C ARG A 6 -15.57 -24.47 17.40
N LEU A 7 -15.89 -23.45 18.18
CA LEU A 7 -15.15 -23.10 19.39
C LEU A 7 -16.09 -23.17 20.59
N GLN A 8 -15.61 -23.75 21.68
CA GLN A 8 -16.28 -23.70 22.97
C GLN A 8 -16.12 -22.31 23.60
N GLU A 9 -17.16 -21.79 24.22
CA GLU A 9 -17.16 -20.45 24.83
C GLU A 9 -16.02 -20.27 25.83
N GLY A 10 -15.82 -21.26 26.75
CA GLY A 10 -14.73 -21.19 27.71
C GLY A 10 -13.34 -21.16 27.09
N TRP A 11 -13.13 -21.94 26.02
CA TRP A 11 -11.86 -21.89 25.27
C TRP A 11 -11.65 -20.53 24.60
N LEU A 12 -12.70 -20.00 23.97
CA LEU A 12 -12.63 -18.69 23.31
C LEU A 12 -12.30 -17.58 24.31
N ARG A 13 -12.91 -17.65 25.51
CA ARG A 13 -12.62 -16.71 26.60
C ARG A 13 -11.15 -16.68 26.97
N GLU A 14 -10.58 -17.85 27.28
CA GLU A 14 -9.16 -17.96 27.64
C GLU A 14 -8.22 -17.52 26.52
N TYR A 15 -8.55 -17.89 25.27
CA TYR A 15 -7.79 -17.49 24.11
C TYR A 15 -7.80 -15.97 23.90
N LEU A 16 -8.93 -15.30 24.07
CA LEU A 16 -9.05 -13.84 23.92
C LEU A 16 -8.31 -13.07 25.02
N ILE A 17 -8.26 -13.61 26.22
CA ILE A 17 -7.51 -13.01 27.34
C ILE A 17 -5.99 -13.21 27.17
N HIS A 18 -5.55 -14.40 26.74
CA HIS A 18 -4.13 -14.75 26.65
C HIS A 18 -3.77 -15.47 25.35
N PRO A 19 -3.89 -14.81 24.19
CA PRO A 19 -3.67 -15.45 22.89
C PRO A 19 -2.24 -15.99 22.72
N ALA A 20 -1.24 -15.31 23.25
CA ALA A 20 0.16 -15.72 23.16
C ALA A 20 0.46 -17.02 23.94
N GLY A 21 -0.30 -17.33 24.96
CA GLY A 21 -0.20 -18.59 25.70
C GLY A 21 -0.61 -19.80 24.87
N TYR A 22 -1.58 -19.61 23.97
CA TYR A 22 -2.05 -20.67 23.08
C TYR A 22 -1.26 -20.73 21.77
N ARG A 23 -0.78 -19.59 21.29
CA ARG A 23 0.00 -19.50 20.05
C ARG A 23 1.18 -18.55 20.26
N PRO A 24 2.33 -19.04 20.71
CA PRO A 24 3.54 -18.24 20.83
C PRO A 24 3.90 -17.58 19.48
N GLY A 25 4.27 -16.31 19.53
CA GLY A 25 4.57 -15.54 18.31
C GLY A 25 3.36 -14.98 17.57
N THR A 26 2.13 -15.15 18.08
CA THR A 26 0.97 -14.49 17.50
C THR A 26 1.07 -12.97 17.59
N LEU A 27 0.65 -12.26 16.52
CA LEU A 27 0.52 -10.79 16.53
C LEU A 27 -0.85 -10.34 17.07
N MET A 28 -1.71 -11.27 17.47
CA MET A 28 -3.01 -10.93 18.05
C MET A 28 -2.81 -10.33 19.44
N PRO A 29 -3.20 -9.07 19.67
CA PRO A 29 -3.10 -8.48 21.01
C PRO A 29 -4.16 -9.07 21.94
N SER A 30 -3.90 -9.05 23.23
CA SER A 30 -4.98 -9.22 24.21
C SER A 30 -5.74 -7.90 24.34
N PHE A 31 -7.07 -7.93 24.20
CA PHE A 31 -7.92 -6.78 24.50
C PHE A 31 -8.33 -6.71 25.97
N TRP A 32 -7.94 -7.71 26.76
CA TRP A 32 -8.15 -7.83 28.21
C TRP A 32 -6.85 -8.19 28.94
N PRO A 33 -5.80 -7.32 28.85
CA PRO A 33 -4.52 -7.63 29.48
C PRO A 33 -4.68 -7.75 31.00
N GLY A 34 -4.20 -8.87 31.55
CA GLY A 34 -4.39 -9.17 32.98
C GLY A 34 -5.88 -9.33 33.37
N GLY A 35 -6.76 -9.68 32.42
CA GLY A 35 -8.19 -9.86 32.65
C GLY A 35 -8.98 -8.55 32.76
N LYS A 36 -8.41 -7.40 32.41
CA LYS A 36 -9.07 -6.09 32.45
C LYS A 36 -9.37 -5.57 31.06
N SER A 37 -10.58 -5.07 30.84
CA SER A 37 -10.99 -4.51 29.57
C SER A 37 -10.26 -3.20 29.22
N PHE A 38 -9.84 -3.07 27.98
CA PHE A 38 -9.41 -1.78 27.42
C PHE A 38 -10.54 -0.79 27.22
N ASN A 39 -11.79 -1.26 27.15
CA ASN A 39 -12.94 -0.41 26.92
C ASN A 39 -13.90 -0.46 28.13
N PRO A 40 -13.67 0.36 29.15
CA PRO A 40 -14.47 0.33 30.38
C PRO A 40 -15.92 0.85 30.19
N THR A 41 -16.22 1.51 29.07
CA THR A 41 -17.57 2.04 28.80
C THR A 41 -18.53 0.98 28.25
N ILE A 42 -18.01 -0.10 27.65
CA ILE A 42 -18.84 -1.18 27.14
C ILE A 42 -19.14 -2.16 28.26
N LEU A 43 -20.42 -2.43 28.51
CA LEU A 43 -20.89 -3.37 29.54
C LEU A 43 -20.24 -3.13 30.92
N GLY A 44 -19.95 -1.85 31.25
CA GLY A 44 -19.33 -1.46 32.52
C GLY A 44 -17.86 -1.93 32.66
N GLY A 45 -17.19 -2.27 31.57
CA GLY A 45 -15.83 -2.78 31.59
C GLY A 45 -15.70 -4.24 32.07
N ASP A 46 -16.82 -4.92 32.25
CA ASP A 46 -16.85 -6.32 32.69
C ASP A 46 -16.35 -7.25 31.59
N THR A 47 -15.18 -7.84 31.83
CA THR A 47 -14.49 -8.70 30.85
C THR A 47 -15.33 -9.90 30.44
N ASP A 48 -15.99 -10.56 31.40
CA ASP A 48 -16.75 -11.77 31.11
C ASP A 48 -18.00 -11.45 30.30
N LYS A 49 -18.70 -10.36 30.63
CA LYS A 49 -19.84 -9.89 29.84
C LYS A 49 -19.46 -9.47 28.43
N GLN A 50 -18.33 -8.81 28.26
CA GLN A 50 -17.85 -8.40 26.95
C GLN A 50 -17.53 -9.61 26.07
N ILE A 51 -16.80 -10.60 26.60
CA ILE A 51 -16.45 -11.81 25.85
C ILE A 51 -17.68 -12.68 25.56
N ALA A 52 -18.58 -12.84 26.55
CA ALA A 52 -19.83 -13.54 26.34
C ALA A 52 -20.71 -12.88 25.27
N ALA A 53 -20.74 -11.54 25.21
CA ALA A 53 -21.45 -10.81 24.16
C ALA A 53 -20.86 -11.09 22.76
N ILE A 54 -19.53 -11.19 22.63
CA ILE A 54 -18.87 -11.58 21.38
C ILE A 54 -19.26 -13.01 20.97
N TYR A 55 -19.31 -13.93 21.92
CA TYR A 55 -19.72 -15.31 21.63
C TYR A 55 -21.19 -15.39 21.21
N LYS A 56 -22.08 -14.70 21.92
CA LYS A 56 -23.50 -14.59 21.56
C LYS A 56 -23.74 -13.96 20.19
N PHE A 57 -22.97 -12.94 19.86
CA PHE A 57 -22.98 -12.39 18.51
C PHE A 57 -22.57 -13.45 17.48
N ALA A 58 -21.49 -14.21 17.72
CA ALA A 58 -21.04 -15.26 16.83
C ALA A 58 -22.08 -16.40 16.65
N GLU A 59 -22.89 -16.71 17.68
CA GLU A 59 -23.99 -17.67 17.61
C GLU A 59 -25.16 -17.18 16.72
N SER A 60 -25.51 -15.90 16.84
CA SER A 60 -26.70 -15.34 16.22
C SER A 60 -26.45 -14.61 14.90
N ALA A 61 -25.18 -14.28 14.59
CA ALA A 61 -24.86 -13.45 13.46
C ALA A 61 -25.05 -14.16 12.11
N ASN A 62 -25.97 -13.63 11.32
CA ASN A 62 -26.21 -14.04 9.94
C ASN A 62 -25.52 -13.11 8.91
N GLY A 63 -24.55 -12.32 9.33
CA GLY A 63 -23.82 -11.36 8.52
C GLY A 63 -22.80 -10.57 9.32
N GLU A 64 -22.36 -9.47 8.77
CA GLU A 64 -21.46 -8.54 9.42
C GLU A 64 -22.22 -7.68 10.45
N PRO A 65 -21.58 -7.28 11.57
CA PRO A 65 -22.21 -6.42 12.56
C PRO A 65 -22.55 -5.05 11.98
N GLU A 66 -23.57 -4.40 12.56
CA GLU A 66 -23.88 -3.02 12.25
C GLU A 66 -22.66 -2.12 12.53
N GLY A 67 -22.35 -1.21 11.60
CA GLY A 67 -21.15 -0.36 11.67
C GLY A 67 -19.86 -1.06 11.22
N PHE A 68 -19.92 -2.33 10.80
CA PHE A 68 -18.76 -2.96 10.19
C PHE A 68 -18.41 -2.25 8.88
N PRO A 69 -17.12 -1.91 8.65
CA PRO A 69 -16.71 -1.22 7.44
C PRO A 69 -17.13 -1.99 6.19
N GLN A 70 -17.86 -1.32 5.33
CA GLN A 70 -18.25 -1.87 4.03
C GLN A 70 -17.81 -0.90 2.96
N ASN A 71 -17.28 -1.40 1.86
CA ASN A 71 -16.89 -0.53 0.74
C ASN A 71 -18.13 -0.01 0.01
N ARG A 72 -18.84 0.89 0.65
CA ARG A 72 -19.98 1.60 0.07
C ARG A 72 -19.55 3.03 -0.25
N ASN A 73 -19.75 3.45 -1.48
CA ASN A 73 -19.54 4.85 -1.91
C ASN A 73 -18.09 5.37 -1.84
N GLY A 74 -17.08 4.51 -1.94
CA GLY A 74 -15.68 4.97 -1.92
C GLY A 74 -15.20 5.46 -0.56
N GLU A 75 -15.77 4.98 0.54
CA GLU A 75 -15.42 5.34 1.90
C GLU A 75 -13.93 5.11 2.22
N PHE A 76 -13.31 4.15 1.56
CA PHE A 76 -11.89 3.81 1.72
C PHE A 76 -11.01 4.32 0.59
N GLU A 77 -11.54 5.19 -0.25
CA GLU A 77 -10.75 5.83 -1.28
C GLU A 77 -9.72 6.77 -0.67
N VAL A 78 -8.47 6.54 -1.00
CA VAL A 78 -7.36 7.42 -0.63
C VAL A 78 -7.26 8.54 -1.66
N VAL A 79 -7.51 9.77 -1.23
CA VAL A 79 -7.50 10.96 -2.10
C VAL A 79 -6.29 11.83 -1.73
N PRO A 80 -5.27 11.94 -2.57
CA PRO A 80 -4.17 12.89 -2.38
C PRO A 80 -4.67 14.33 -2.53
N LYS A 81 -4.50 15.17 -1.50
CA LYS A 81 -5.00 16.57 -1.50
C LYS A 81 -3.86 17.58 -1.56
N ASP A 82 -3.12 17.72 -0.47
CA ASP A 82 -2.14 18.79 -0.30
C ASP A 82 -0.71 18.35 -0.65
N ARG A 83 -0.45 17.06 -0.57
CA ARG A 83 0.86 16.46 -0.85
C ARG A 83 0.71 15.04 -1.38
N PRO A 84 1.75 14.47 -1.99
CA PRO A 84 1.76 13.07 -2.39
C PRO A 84 1.49 12.13 -1.21
N VAL A 85 0.71 11.07 -1.49
CA VAL A 85 0.43 9.97 -0.55
C VAL A 85 1.15 8.73 -1.04
N VAL A 86 1.89 8.08 -0.16
CA VAL A 86 2.56 6.81 -0.45
C VAL A 86 1.86 5.68 0.30
N GLN A 87 1.40 4.67 -0.44
CA GLN A 87 0.67 3.52 0.08
C GLN A 87 1.28 2.22 -0.45
N ARG A 88 1.38 1.20 0.41
CA ARG A 88 1.74 -0.15 -0.02
C ARG A 88 0.50 -0.98 -0.26
N ALA A 89 0.50 -1.76 -1.34
CA ALA A 89 -0.61 -2.64 -1.69
C ALA A 89 -0.13 -3.83 -2.52
N PHE A 90 -1.03 -4.79 -2.72
CA PHE A 90 -0.88 -5.83 -3.74
C PHE A 90 -1.58 -5.30 -4.99
N LEU A 91 -0.82 -4.93 -6.03
CA LEU A 91 -1.38 -4.30 -7.21
C LEU A 91 -1.23 -5.19 -8.44
N ASP A 92 -2.33 -5.40 -9.14
CA ASP A 92 -2.36 -6.13 -10.41
C ASP A 92 -1.43 -5.45 -11.43
N GLY A 93 -0.67 -6.26 -12.16
CA GLY A 93 0.34 -5.77 -13.10
C GLY A 93 1.66 -5.31 -12.48
N VAL A 94 1.76 -5.15 -11.14
CA VAL A 94 2.99 -4.76 -10.44
C VAL A 94 3.48 -5.86 -9.51
N GLY A 95 2.63 -6.31 -8.57
CA GLY A 95 2.97 -7.39 -7.67
C GLY A 95 2.61 -7.14 -6.21
N VAL A 96 3.06 -8.06 -5.35
CA VAL A 96 2.75 -8.06 -3.90
C VAL A 96 3.52 -7.00 -3.10
N ARG A 97 4.51 -6.36 -3.70
CA ARG A 97 5.33 -5.32 -3.07
C ARG A 97 5.19 -3.97 -3.76
N ALA A 98 4.02 -3.70 -4.35
CA ALA A 98 3.79 -2.42 -5.00
C ALA A 98 3.84 -1.27 -3.99
N VAL A 99 4.51 -0.18 -4.39
CA VAL A 99 4.53 1.10 -3.69
C VAL A 99 3.78 2.10 -4.56
N LEU A 100 2.56 2.43 -4.15
CA LEU A 100 1.69 3.35 -4.86
C LEU A 100 1.98 4.78 -4.42
N VAL A 101 2.00 5.70 -5.36
CA VAL A 101 2.18 7.13 -5.12
C VAL A 101 1.04 7.88 -5.78
N GLY A 102 0.19 8.49 -4.97
CA GLY A 102 -0.85 9.39 -5.43
C GLY A 102 -0.39 10.83 -5.34
N PHE A 103 -0.44 11.57 -6.45
CA PHE A 103 -0.10 12.99 -6.48
C PHE A 103 -1.37 13.86 -6.49
N PRO A 104 -1.37 15.05 -5.83
CA PRO A 104 -2.49 15.98 -5.84
C PRO A 104 -2.89 16.46 -7.25
N THR A 105 -1.99 16.33 -8.22
CA THR A 105 -2.24 16.67 -9.63
C THR A 105 -3.21 15.70 -10.33
N GLY A 106 -3.68 14.66 -9.62
CA GLY A 106 -4.54 13.62 -10.21
C GLY A 106 -3.80 12.66 -11.13
N VAL A 107 -2.48 12.59 -11.02
CA VAL A 107 -1.63 11.63 -11.70
C VAL A 107 -1.00 10.72 -10.66
N HIS A 108 -0.87 9.43 -10.95
CA HIS A 108 -0.47 8.44 -9.98
C HIS A 108 0.53 7.45 -10.57
N LEU A 109 1.32 6.85 -9.68
CA LEU A 109 2.38 5.90 -10.03
C LEU A 109 2.30 4.69 -9.11
N ALA A 110 2.55 3.50 -9.64
CA ALA A 110 2.89 2.32 -8.86
C ALA A 110 4.30 1.86 -9.21
N TYR A 111 5.12 1.69 -8.18
CA TYR A 111 6.52 1.30 -8.26
C TYR A 111 6.68 -0.15 -7.77
N ASP A 112 7.46 -0.96 -8.48
CA ASP A 112 7.77 -2.33 -8.08
C ASP A 112 8.80 -2.32 -6.94
N GLY A 113 8.36 -2.62 -5.73
CA GLY A 113 9.19 -2.69 -4.53
C GLY A 113 9.92 -4.04 -4.35
N ASP A 114 9.99 -4.87 -5.39
CA ASP A 114 10.82 -6.06 -5.45
C ASP A 114 11.99 -5.85 -6.42
N LYS A 115 11.67 -5.51 -7.66
CA LYS A 115 12.65 -5.36 -8.75
C LYS A 115 13.18 -3.94 -8.95
N GLY A 116 12.57 -2.96 -8.30
CA GLY A 116 13.04 -1.58 -8.33
C GLY A 116 12.87 -0.92 -9.68
N GLY A 117 11.67 -0.44 -9.97
CA GLY A 117 11.33 0.31 -11.16
C GLY A 117 9.85 0.65 -11.23
N PRO A 118 9.44 1.60 -12.09
CA PRO A 118 8.04 1.92 -12.28
C PRO A 118 7.30 0.74 -12.92
N GLY A 119 6.08 0.48 -12.47
CA GLY A 119 5.22 -0.58 -13.01
C GLY A 119 4.05 -0.03 -13.78
N LEU A 120 3.23 0.82 -13.14
CA LEU A 120 2.03 1.43 -13.73
C LEU A 120 1.99 2.93 -13.43
N ALA A 121 1.33 3.69 -14.31
CA ALA A 121 0.82 5.02 -13.98
C ALA A 121 -0.60 5.19 -14.50
N TRP A 122 -1.38 6.08 -13.88
CA TRP A 122 -2.77 6.35 -14.27
C TRP A 122 -3.20 7.75 -13.87
N LYS A 123 -4.34 8.20 -14.38
CA LYS A 123 -4.94 9.50 -14.08
C LYS A 123 -6.26 9.34 -13.33
N GLY A 124 -6.69 10.43 -12.68
CA GLY A 124 -7.99 10.53 -12.04
C GLY A 124 -7.99 10.07 -10.59
N ARG A 125 -8.81 9.06 -10.25
CA ARG A 125 -8.90 8.53 -8.90
C ARG A 125 -7.69 7.69 -8.55
N PHE A 126 -7.21 7.81 -7.30
CA PHE A 126 -5.96 7.16 -6.92
C PHE A 126 -6.13 5.67 -6.61
N PHE A 127 -6.75 5.36 -5.48
CA PHE A 127 -6.70 4.02 -4.92
C PHE A 127 -7.81 3.81 -3.88
N ASP A 128 -8.45 2.65 -3.90
CA ASP A 128 -9.37 2.22 -2.86
C ASP A 128 -8.66 1.21 -1.96
N ALA A 129 -8.55 1.53 -0.68
CA ALA A 129 -7.80 0.72 0.27
C ALA A 129 -8.63 -0.39 0.94
N TYR A 130 -9.89 -0.57 0.56
CA TYR A 130 -10.79 -1.50 1.25
C TYR A 130 -10.25 -2.93 1.30
N LEU A 131 -9.87 -3.48 0.17
CA LEU A 131 -9.35 -4.84 0.11
C LEU A 131 -8.02 -4.98 0.86
N THR A 132 -7.12 -3.99 0.73
CA THR A 132 -5.85 -3.98 1.46
C THR A 132 -6.04 -3.96 2.97
N TRP A 133 -7.01 -3.20 3.47
CA TRP A 133 -7.19 -3.02 4.91
C TRP A 133 -8.08 -4.07 5.57
N PHE A 134 -9.07 -4.59 4.86
CA PHE A 134 -10.10 -5.47 5.45
C PHE A 134 -10.14 -6.89 4.91
N SER A 135 -9.47 -7.19 3.78
CA SER A 135 -9.44 -8.54 3.26
C SER A 135 -8.37 -9.40 3.95
N ARG A 136 -8.75 -10.60 4.36
CA ARG A 136 -7.80 -11.61 4.88
C ARG A 136 -7.02 -12.34 3.80
N PHE A 137 -7.60 -12.41 2.62
CA PHE A 137 -7.00 -12.99 1.42
C PHE A 137 -7.02 -11.91 0.36
N PRO A 138 -6.04 -10.98 0.42
CA PRO A 138 -6.03 -9.84 -0.46
C PRO A 138 -5.97 -10.33 -1.90
N THR A 139 -6.98 -10.00 -2.65
CA THR A 139 -6.91 -9.99 -4.10
C THR A 139 -6.00 -8.85 -4.52
N PHE A 140 -5.43 -8.95 -5.71
CA PHE A 140 -4.70 -7.81 -6.25
C PHE A 140 -5.67 -6.66 -6.49
N GLU A 141 -5.33 -5.50 -5.95
CA GLU A 141 -6.01 -4.24 -6.21
C GLU A 141 -5.79 -3.81 -7.66
N LYS A 142 -6.64 -2.94 -8.13
CA LYS A 142 -6.49 -2.31 -9.44
C LYS A 142 -6.49 -0.80 -9.29
N PRO A 143 -5.80 -0.06 -10.19
CA PRO A 143 -6.02 1.38 -10.29
C PRO A 143 -7.51 1.66 -10.48
N ILE A 144 -8.06 2.61 -9.72
CA ILE A 144 -9.46 3.02 -9.86
C ILE A 144 -9.65 4.25 -10.76
N GLY A 145 -8.53 4.76 -11.30
CA GLY A 145 -8.51 5.86 -12.27
C GLY A 145 -8.59 5.37 -13.71
N GLU A 146 -8.25 6.26 -14.60
CA GLU A 146 -8.36 6.10 -16.06
C GLU A 146 -6.99 6.13 -16.72
N GLN A 147 -6.95 5.82 -18.01
CA GLN A 147 -5.75 5.93 -18.84
C GLN A 147 -4.52 5.25 -18.21
N VAL A 148 -4.68 4.00 -17.76
CA VAL A 148 -3.61 3.23 -17.17
C VAL A 148 -2.57 2.90 -18.23
N VAL A 149 -1.29 3.21 -17.93
CA VAL A 149 -0.14 2.87 -18.76
C VAL A 149 0.83 2.01 -17.97
N ALA A 150 1.49 1.08 -18.65
CA ALA A 150 2.42 0.15 -18.04
C ALA A 150 3.85 0.38 -18.53
N TRP A 151 4.81 0.19 -17.64
CA TRP A 151 6.22 0.06 -17.97
C TRP A 151 6.60 -1.40 -18.23
N PRO A 152 7.62 -1.66 -19.05
CA PRO A 152 8.27 -2.96 -19.08
C PRO A 152 8.75 -3.36 -17.68
N LYS A 153 8.71 -4.65 -17.38
CA LYS A 153 9.10 -5.15 -16.05
C LYS A 153 10.55 -4.76 -15.72
N PRO A 154 10.78 -4.16 -14.53
CA PRO A 154 12.14 -3.81 -14.11
C PRO A 154 12.96 -5.06 -13.78
N ALA A 155 14.29 -4.94 -13.84
CA ALA A 155 15.23 -6.03 -13.60
C ALA A 155 16.29 -5.70 -12.54
N GLY A 156 16.11 -4.66 -11.75
CA GLY A 156 17.00 -4.27 -10.67
C GLY A 156 16.67 -4.89 -9.33
N ARG A 157 17.17 -4.27 -8.27
CA ARG A 157 16.88 -4.58 -6.87
C ARG A 157 16.41 -3.32 -6.14
N PHE A 158 15.25 -3.37 -5.52
CA PHE A 158 14.74 -2.28 -4.71
C PHE A 158 15.46 -2.23 -3.35
N LEU A 159 15.92 -1.05 -2.94
CA LEU A 159 16.61 -0.82 -1.68
C LEU A 159 15.77 -0.05 -0.65
N GLY A 160 14.77 0.69 -1.12
CA GLY A 160 13.91 1.53 -0.27
C GLY A 160 13.47 2.79 -0.97
N TYR A 161 12.90 3.71 -0.21
CA TYR A 161 12.59 5.06 -0.69
C TYR A 161 12.70 6.07 0.46
N ARG A 162 12.87 7.33 0.10
CA ARG A 162 12.76 8.48 1.00
C ARG A 162 11.79 9.49 0.42
N LEU A 163 11.24 10.35 1.26
CA LEU A 163 10.37 11.44 0.85
C LEU A 163 11.10 12.78 1.06
N ASP A 164 10.91 13.71 0.15
CA ASP A 164 11.34 15.09 0.34
C ASP A 164 10.37 15.85 1.27
N ALA A 165 10.66 17.12 1.56
CA ALA A 165 9.82 17.98 2.40
C ALA A 165 8.41 18.20 1.82
N LYS A 166 8.24 18.03 0.50
CA LYS A 166 6.96 18.13 -0.20
C LYS A 166 6.22 16.80 -0.29
N GLY A 167 6.84 15.70 0.17
CA GLY A 167 6.30 14.35 0.10
C GLY A 167 6.56 13.61 -1.22
N ASN A 168 7.35 14.16 -2.13
CA ASN A 168 7.70 13.45 -3.36
C ASN A 168 8.66 12.29 -3.04
N PRO A 169 8.44 11.10 -3.63
CA PRO A 169 9.29 9.96 -3.38
C PRO A 169 10.57 10.00 -4.22
N THR A 170 11.67 9.61 -3.61
CA THR A 170 12.89 9.16 -4.28
C THR A 170 13.08 7.68 -3.98
N PHE A 171 12.95 6.84 -4.97
CA PHE A 171 13.19 5.40 -4.89
C PHE A 171 14.68 5.09 -5.05
N LEU A 172 15.16 4.18 -4.22
CA LEU A 172 16.55 3.75 -4.18
C LEU A 172 16.64 2.34 -4.75
N ASN A 173 17.43 2.16 -5.78
CA ASN A 173 17.58 0.90 -6.49
C ASN A 173 19.04 0.56 -6.69
N GLU A 174 19.28 -0.69 -7.09
CA GLU A 174 20.56 -1.16 -7.55
C GLU A 174 20.40 -1.83 -8.93
N GLN A 175 21.22 -1.43 -9.87
CA GLN A 175 21.32 -2.02 -11.20
C GLN A 175 22.79 -2.30 -11.48
N GLY A 176 23.14 -3.55 -11.80
CA GLY A 176 24.54 -3.92 -12.08
C GLY A 176 25.52 -3.57 -10.97
N GLY A 177 25.10 -3.61 -9.70
CA GLY A 177 25.93 -3.23 -8.55
C GLY A 177 26.03 -1.71 -8.31
N VAL A 178 25.43 -0.87 -9.15
CA VAL A 178 25.45 0.59 -9.02
C VAL A 178 24.12 1.07 -8.41
N LYS A 179 24.21 1.99 -7.44
CA LYS A 179 23.04 2.63 -6.86
C LYS A 179 22.45 3.65 -7.83
N VAL A 180 21.13 3.54 -8.05
CA VAL A 180 20.36 4.42 -8.90
C VAL A 180 19.21 5.01 -8.05
N GLU A 181 19.04 6.31 -8.11
CA GLU A 181 17.94 7.01 -7.45
C GLU A 181 16.95 7.54 -8.47
N GLU A 182 15.67 7.36 -8.19
CA GLU A 182 14.59 7.79 -9.07
C GLU A 182 13.59 8.65 -8.29
N THR A 183 13.57 9.94 -8.55
CA THR A 183 12.61 10.87 -7.97
C THR A 183 11.44 11.07 -8.92
N TYR A 184 10.23 11.02 -8.37
CA TYR A 184 9.00 11.27 -9.13
C TYR A 184 8.24 12.45 -8.57
N GLU A 185 7.73 13.28 -9.49
CA GLU A 185 6.87 14.42 -9.21
C GLU A 185 5.62 14.33 -10.11
N GLY A 186 4.43 14.52 -9.54
CA GLY A 186 3.23 14.74 -10.33
C GLY A 186 3.22 16.15 -10.91
N ILE A 187 3.07 16.26 -12.20
CA ILE A 187 2.91 17.54 -12.92
C ILE A 187 1.54 17.56 -13.59
N GLU A 188 1.15 18.71 -14.11
CA GLU A 188 -0.10 18.82 -14.87
C GLU A 188 -0.09 17.85 -16.07
N ASN A 189 -1.11 16.99 -16.11
CA ASN A 189 -1.29 15.96 -17.16
C ASN A 189 -0.09 14.98 -17.31
N GLY A 190 0.74 14.79 -16.27
CA GLY A 190 1.91 13.94 -16.44
C GLY A 190 2.75 13.69 -15.20
N LEU A 191 3.89 13.05 -15.44
CA LEU A 191 4.91 12.73 -14.44
C LEU A 191 6.27 13.26 -14.88
N ARG A 192 7.00 13.85 -13.93
CA ARG A 192 8.44 14.09 -14.09
C ARG A 192 9.20 13.01 -13.35
N ARG A 193 10.15 12.36 -14.03
CA ARG A 193 11.07 11.38 -13.47
C ARG A 193 12.49 11.90 -13.57
N THR A 194 13.19 12.03 -12.46
CA THR A 194 14.62 12.32 -12.41
C THR A 194 15.36 11.05 -11.99
N VAL A 195 16.31 10.61 -12.80
CA VAL A 195 17.16 9.45 -12.52
C VAL A 195 18.57 9.96 -12.28
N THR A 196 19.16 9.58 -11.15
CA THR A 196 20.54 9.95 -10.78
C THR A 196 21.33 8.71 -10.37
N TRP A 197 22.62 8.69 -10.71
CA TRP A 197 23.57 7.65 -10.33
C TRP A 197 24.98 8.22 -10.25
N ALA A 198 25.88 7.54 -9.55
CA ALA A 198 27.29 7.89 -9.60
C ALA A 198 27.85 7.53 -10.99
N PRO A 199 28.34 8.51 -11.76
CA PRO A 199 28.84 8.23 -13.11
C PRO A 199 30.10 7.38 -13.02
N THR A 200 30.13 6.28 -13.78
CA THR A 200 31.30 5.45 -14.01
C THR A 200 31.47 5.23 -15.50
N PRO A 201 32.72 5.02 -16.03
CA PRO A 201 32.94 4.90 -17.46
C PRO A 201 32.10 3.79 -18.12
N ASP A 202 31.87 2.69 -17.41
CA ASP A 202 31.31 1.46 -17.98
C ASP A 202 29.85 1.22 -17.57
N PHE A 203 29.19 2.19 -16.92
CA PHE A 203 27.80 2.01 -16.45
C PHE A 203 26.90 3.15 -16.86
N ALA A 204 25.77 2.77 -17.45
CA ALA A 204 24.60 3.62 -17.58
C ALA A 204 23.34 2.82 -17.15
N PRO A 205 22.45 3.38 -16.35
CA PRO A 205 21.24 2.66 -15.93
C PRO A 205 20.35 2.37 -17.13
N THR A 206 19.77 1.18 -17.15
CA THR A 206 18.69 0.84 -18.08
C THR A 206 17.42 1.57 -17.65
N ILE A 207 16.95 2.47 -18.50
CA ILE A 207 15.76 3.29 -18.23
C ILE A 207 14.67 2.88 -19.22
N HIS A 208 13.66 2.20 -18.71
CA HIS A 208 12.47 1.84 -19.48
C HIS A 208 11.46 2.98 -19.50
N HIS A 209 10.69 3.06 -20.58
CA HIS A 209 9.64 4.05 -20.79
C HIS A 209 8.30 3.37 -21.04
N PRO A 210 7.18 3.98 -20.64
CA PRO A 210 5.88 3.40 -20.87
C PRO A 210 5.46 3.54 -22.32
N ALA A 211 4.78 2.55 -22.85
CA ALA A 211 4.08 2.70 -24.12
C ALA A 211 2.80 3.55 -23.91
N GLY A 212 2.44 4.37 -24.90
CA GLY A 212 1.17 5.12 -24.89
C GLY A 212 1.22 6.52 -24.28
N MET A 213 2.36 6.95 -23.71
CA MET A 213 2.57 8.34 -23.29
C MET A 213 3.46 9.09 -24.27
N ALA A 214 3.22 10.40 -24.43
CA ALA A 214 4.20 11.29 -25.03
C ALA A 214 5.36 11.50 -24.05
N MET A 215 6.57 11.40 -24.54
CA MET A 215 7.76 11.57 -23.71
C MET A 215 8.59 12.73 -24.26
N ASP A 216 8.87 13.70 -23.39
CA ASP A 216 9.91 14.69 -23.61
C ASP A 216 11.13 14.34 -22.75
N VAL A 217 12.28 14.19 -23.38
CA VAL A 217 13.53 13.90 -22.69
C VAL A 217 14.36 15.17 -22.64
N LYS A 218 14.45 15.76 -21.47
CA LYS A 218 15.47 16.80 -21.23
C LYS A 218 16.76 16.12 -20.80
N HIS A 219 17.70 16.03 -21.73
CA HIS A 219 19.06 15.64 -21.38
C HIS A 219 19.67 16.73 -20.49
N HIS A 220 19.90 16.41 -19.23
CA HIS A 220 20.67 17.27 -18.37
C HIS A 220 22.15 17.14 -18.76
N PRO A 221 22.90 18.25 -18.88
CA PRO A 221 24.33 18.20 -19.22
C PRO A 221 25.19 17.57 -18.11
N GLU A 222 24.63 17.37 -16.91
CA GLU A 222 25.33 16.77 -15.79
C GLU A 222 25.51 15.26 -16.00
N PRO A 223 26.76 14.73 -15.95
CA PRO A 223 26.98 13.29 -15.94
C PRO A 223 26.24 12.62 -14.78
N GLY A 224 25.66 11.46 -15.02
CA GLY A 224 24.95 10.71 -13.97
C GLY A 224 23.55 11.23 -13.64
N ARG A 225 22.97 12.09 -14.47
CA ARG A 225 21.61 12.59 -14.29
C ARG A 225 20.83 12.64 -15.59
N ARG A 226 19.57 12.17 -15.56
CA ARG A 226 18.61 12.29 -16.65
C ARG A 226 17.24 12.70 -16.11
N VAL A 227 16.54 13.56 -16.84
CA VAL A 227 15.18 14.01 -16.50
C VAL A 227 14.24 13.68 -17.65
N PHE A 228 13.16 13.03 -17.33
CA PHE A 228 12.10 12.65 -18.27
C PHE A 228 10.79 13.31 -17.87
N THR A 229 10.05 13.79 -18.83
CA THR A 229 8.68 14.25 -18.67
C THR A 229 7.77 13.34 -19.49
N TYR A 230 6.81 12.71 -18.84
CA TYR A 230 5.80 11.86 -19.48
C TYR A 230 4.48 12.59 -19.43
N LEU A 231 3.82 12.75 -20.58
CA LEU A 231 2.53 13.40 -20.69
C LEU A 231 1.51 12.44 -21.30
N TRP A 232 0.31 12.39 -20.76
CA TRP A 232 -0.81 11.74 -21.43
C TRP A 232 -1.17 12.51 -22.70
N LYS A 233 -1.47 11.77 -23.77
CA LYS A 233 -1.91 12.33 -25.05
C LYS A 233 -3.37 12.72 -24.99
#